data_a01a1f022b902b65f1c2cac4203324ac
#
_entry.id   a01a1f022b902b65f1c2cac4203324ac
#
_cell.length_a   1.000
_cell.length_b   1.000
_cell.length_c   1.000
_cell.angle_alpha   90.00
_cell.angle_beta   90.00
_cell.angle_gamma   90.00
#
_symmetry.space_group_name_H-M   'P 1'
#
loop_
_entity.id
_entity.type
_entity.pdbx_description
1 polymer ?
#
loop_
_entity_poly.entity_id
_entity_poly.type
_entity_poly.pdbx_seq_one_letter_code
_entity_poly.pdbx_strand_id
1 'polypeptide(L)'
;ENLFDTINNNGRYDLEFSPKGSRKWDSKKYWSKIRNLSYAISQMTTKTTPEGPAVIGLSEIENRSVLEDLVAAESIRDRGYKIVHHDSPDARGVDVSLIYNPKFFRVLQVTNHPLRIEKLPSFRTRDQMCVVGLMGTKSTGYSRVAVIVNHWPSRRGGQAESSWLREAAADLSRSIADSLYRIDPDIGVIVMGDLNDDPFDKSVSVSLGASKNMADAATSGFYNPFWEKLDRGIGSYIYRGGWNLFDQIVVNRNIVDGTCGLKFLGAEVLNKKFLIQSSGQYAGYPLRTFSSGAWTNGYSDHFPTEIFLIQEVDRKQQ
;
A
#
# COMPACT_ATOMS: atom_id res chain seq x y z
N GLU A 1 -5.79 -4.95 -6.93
CA GLU A 1 -6.47 -6.16 -7.45
C GLU A 1 -5.45 -7.13 -8.03
N ASN A 2 -5.46 -8.34 -7.58
CA ASN A 2 -4.62 -9.51 -7.87
C ASN A 2 -3.65 -9.40 -9.06
N LEU A 3 -2.34 -9.43 -8.80
CA LEU A 3 -1.32 -9.55 -9.83
C LEU A 3 -0.72 -10.95 -9.79
N PHE A 4 -1.29 -11.84 -10.61
CA PHE A 4 -0.87 -13.21 -10.81
C PHE A 4 -0.11 -13.34 -12.12
N ASP A 5 0.85 -14.25 -12.18
CA ASP A 5 1.44 -14.70 -13.45
C ASP A 5 0.50 -15.68 -14.18
N THR A 6 0.99 -16.39 -15.17
CA THR A 6 0.19 -17.37 -15.94
C THR A 6 0.58 -18.81 -15.61
N ILE A 7 1.43 -19.01 -14.60
CA ILE A 7 1.98 -20.30 -14.20
C ILE A 7 1.37 -20.69 -12.86
N ASN A 8 0.65 -21.79 -12.81
CA ASN A 8 0.05 -22.29 -11.59
C ASN A 8 1.10 -23.04 -10.73
N ASN A 9 1.85 -22.32 -9.91
CA ASN A 9 2.94 -22.85 -9.10
C ASN A 9 2.54 -23.27 -7.68
N ASN A 10 1.51 -22.63 -7.10
CA ASN A 10 1.22 -22.72 -5.67
C ASN A 10 -0.02 -23.56 -5.34
N GLY A 11 -0.78 -23.97 -6.33
CA GLY A 11 -1.78 -25.02 -6.23
C GLY A 11 -3.01 -24.74 -5.38
N ARG A 12 -3.26 -23.52 -4.90
CA ARG A 12 -4.39 -23.27 -4.01
C ARG A 12 -5.46 -22.32 -4.54
N TYR A 13 -5.14 -21.08 -4.89
CA TYR A 13 -6.15 -20.08 -5.29
C TYR A 13 -5.83 -19.31 -6.55
N ASP A 14 -4.64 -19.47 -7.09
CA ASP A 14 -4.24 -18.99 -8.41
C ASP A 14 -4.87 -19.80 -9.57
N LEU A 15 -5.47 -20.95 -9.27
CA LEU A 15 -6.12 -21.83 -10.28
C LEU A 15 -7.08 -21.09 -11.19
N GLU A 16 -7.79 -20.08 -10.67
CA GLU A 16 -8.67 -19.26 -11.51
C GLU A 16 -7.90 -18.31 -12.43
N PHE A 17 -6.67 -17.91 -12.04
CA PHE A 17 -5.77 -17.03 -12.78
C PHE A 17 -4.75 -17.79 -13.62
N SER A 18 -5.19 -18.81 -14.31
CA SER A 18 -4.39 -19.57 -15.27
C SER A 18 -5.08 -19.60 -16.63
N PRO A 19 -4.38 -19.96 -17.74
CA PRO A 19 -4.97 -20.06 -19.06
C PRO A 19 -6.15 -21.05 -19.13
N LYS A 20 -6.15 -22.08 -18.28
CA LYS A 20 -7.23 -23.09 -18.17
C LYS A 20 -8.23 -22.77 -17.07
N GLY A 21 -7.94 -21.81 -16.21
CA GLY A 21 -8.79 -21.40 -15.09
C GLY A 21 -10.04 -20.66 -15.50
N SER A 22 -10.91 -20.36 -14.54
CA SER A 22 -12.19 -19.68 -14.80
C SER A 22 -12.02 -18.28 -15.38
N ARG A 23 -10.94 -17.58 -15.05
CA ARG A 23 -10.58 -16.24 -15.59
C ARG A 23 -9.97 -16.29 -16.98
N LYS A 24 -9.60 -17.48 -17.48
CA LYS A 24 -8.84 -17.63 -18.74
C LYS A 24 -7.65 -16.66 -18.77
N TRP A 25 -6.87 -16.68 -17.68
CA TRP A 25 -5.76 -15.75 -17.46
C TRP A 25 -4.57 -16.16 -18.30
N ASP A 26 -4.47 -15.64 -19.51
CA ASP A 26 -3.42 -15.90 -20.48
C ASP A 26 -2.38 -14.77 -20.52
N SER A 27 -1.30 -14.99 -21.26
CA SER A 27 -0.23 -14.02 -21.44
C SER A 27 -0.71 -12.68 -21.97
N LYS A 28 -1.76 -12.65 -22.82
CA LYS A 28 -2.33 -11.39 -23.33
C LYS A 28 -2.91 -10.54 -22.19
N LYS A 29 -3.69 -11.15 -21.32
CA LYS A 29 -4.29 -10.47 -20.16
C LYS A 29 -3.23 -10.06 -19.14
N TYR A 30 -2.28 -10.95 -18.86
CA TYR A 30 -1.17 -10.70 -17.96
C TYR A 30 -0.36 -9.47 -18.40
N TRP A 31 0.16 -9.46 -19.62
CA TRP A 31 0.95 -8.34 -20.12
C TRP A 31 0.12 -7.06 -20.28
N SER A 32 -1.18 -7.17 -20.52
CA SER A 32 -2.07 -6.00 -20.48
C SER A 32 -2.20 -5.44 -19.07
N LYS A 33 -2.31 -6.29 -18.06
CA LYS A 33 -2.31 -5.88 -16.64
C LYS A 33 -1.00 -5.20 -16.25
N ILE A 34 0.15 -5.78 -16.61
CA ILE A 34 1.47 -5.17 -16.38
C ILE A 34 1.56 -3.77 -17.01
N ARG A 35 1.15 -3.61 -18.28
CA ARG A 35 1.13 -2.30 -18.95
C ARG A 35 0.22 -1.30 -18.23
N ASN A 36 -0.97 -1.72 -17.85
CA ASN A 36 -1.93 -0.87 -17.15
C ASN A 36 -1.37 -0.40 -15.79
N LEU A 37 -0.84 -1.31 -14.99
CA LEU A 37 -0.28 -0.96 -13.67
C LEU A 37 0.94 -0.05 -13.81
N SER A 38 1.87 -0.37 -14.72
CA SER A 38 3.05 0.47 -14.96
C SER A 38 2.67 1.86 -15.48
N TYR A 39 1.66 1.95 -16.35
CA TYR A 39 1.10 3.22 -16.79
C TYR A 39 0.50 4.01 -15.63
N ALA A 40 -0.30 3.39 -14.77
CA ALA A 40 -0.85 4.05 -13.58
C ALA A 40 0.26 4.60 -12.68
N ILE A 41 1.29 3.80 -12.39
CA ILE A 41 2.47 4.23 -11.62
C ILE A 41 3.20 5.39 -12.32
N SER A 42 3.31 5.35 -13.66
CA SER A 42 3.95 6.42 -14.41
C SER A 42 3.26 7.78 -14.25
N GLN A 43 1.94 7.75 -14.00
CA GLN A 43 1.11 8.95 -13.81
C GLN A 43 1.13 9.50 -12.36
N MET A 44 1.81 8.83 -11.43
CA MET A 44 2.03 9.28 -10.05
C MET A 44 3.22 10.25 -10.01
N THR A 45 3.06 11.39 -10.66
CA THR A 45 4.08 12.44 -10.78
C THR A 45 3.47 13.82 -10.57
N THR A 46 4.27 14.74 -10.03
CA THR A 46 3.94 16.14 -9.93
C THR A 46 5.04 16.99 -10.58
N LYS A 47 4.84 18.32 -10.67
CA LYS A 47 5.91 19.21 -11.12
C LYS A 47 7.14 19.19 -10.23
N THR A 48 6.97 18.88 -8.93
CA THR A 48 8.04 18.82 -7.93
C THR A 48 8.60 17.40 -7.75
N THR A 49 7.88 16.37 -8.18
CA THR A 49 8.28 14.95 -8.13
C THR A 49 8.18 14.29 -9.50
N PRO A 50 8.91 14.80 -10.53
CA PRO A 50 8.78 14.33 -11.91
C PRO A 50 9.22 12.86 -12.09
N GLU A 51 10.07 12.35 -11.21
CA GLU A 51 10.52 10.95 -11.24
C GLU A 51 9.55 9.97 -10.58
N GLY A 52 8.43 10.48 -10.02
CA GLY A 52 7.41 9.67 -9.35
C GLY A 52 7.75 9.31 -7.90
N PRO A 53 7.01 8.38 -7.30
CA PRO A 53 7.16 8.04 -5.89
C PRO A 53 8.54 7.47 -5.55
N ALA A 54 9.08 7.86 -4.39
CA ALA A 54 10.31 7.29 -3.83
C ALA A 54 10.13 5.83 -3.41
N VAL A 55 8.96 5.50 -2.85
CA VAL A 55 8.57 4.15 -2.43
C VAL A 55 7.10 3.89 -2.80
N ILE A 56 6.77 2.65 -3.16
CA ILE A 56 5.42 2.20 -3.47
C ILE A 56 5.18 0.88 -2.77
N GLY A 57 4.23 0.86 -1.82
CA GLY A 57 3.70 -0.38 -1.26
C GLY A 57 2.68 -0.99 -2.20
N LEU A 58 2.71 -2.29 -2.37
CA LEU A 58 1.83 -3.05 -3.24
C LEU A 58 1.18 -4.20 -2.46
N SER A 59 -0.09 -4.43 -2.71
CA SER A 59 -0.86 -5.55 -2.16
C SER A 59 -1.31 -6.49 -3.27
N GLU A 60 -1.62 -7.74 -2.90
CA GLU A 60 -2.11 -8.80 -3.82
C GLU A 60 -1.11 -9.17 -4.92
N ILE A 61 0.13 -9.28 -4.54
CA ILE A 61 1.25 -9.69 -5.40
C ILE A 61 1.47 -11.19 -5.21
N GLU A 62 1.45 -11.97 -6.29
CA GLU A 62 1.63 -13.43 -6.20
C GLU A 62 3.06 -13.82 -5.86
N ASN A 63 4.03 -13.23 -6.56
CA ASN A 63 5.43 -13.61 -6.42
C ASN A 63 6.38 -12.51 -6.89
N ARG A 64 7.69 -12.74 -6.74
CA ARG A 64 8.72 -11.79 -7.15
C ARG A 64 8.77 -11.57 -8.67
N SER A 65 8.47 -12.60 -9.49
CA SER A 65 8.62 -12.48 -10.95
C SER A 65 7.63 -11.48 -11.55
N VAL A 66 6.40 -11.40 -11.03
CA VAL A 66 5.43 -10.39 -11.50
C VAL A 66 5.88 -8.95 -11.17
N LEU A 67 6.67 -8.78 -10.10
CA LEU A 67 7.26 -7.48 -9.77
C LEU A 67 8.44 -7.15 -10.69
N GLU A 68 9.24 -8.13 -11.07
CA GLU A 68 10.34 -7.97 -12.03
C GLU A 68 9.81 -7.53 -13.39
N ASP A 69 8.72 -8.15 -13.85
CA ASP A 69 8.02 -7.75 -15.07
C ASP A 69 7.42 -6.32 -14.95
N LEU A 70 6.85 -6.00 -13.79
CA LEU A 70 6.25 -4.68 -13.54
C LEU A 70 7.31 -3.56 -13.59
N VAL A 71 8.43 -3.72 -12.89
CA VAL A 71 9.47 -2.67 -12.86
C VAL A 71 10.24 -2.56 -14.18
N ALA A 72 10.28 -3.63 -14.99
CA ALA A 72 10.86 -3.65 -16.31
C ALA A 72 9.92 -3.08 -17.40
N ALA A 73 8.64 -2.83 -17.08
CA ALA A 73 7.67 -2.34 -18.03
C ALA A 73 8.02 -0.94 -18.57
N GLU A 74 7.78 -0.72 -19.86
CA GLU A 74 8.20 0.46 -20.63
C GLU A 74 7.89 1.79 -19.95
N SER A 75 6.71 1.91 -19.31
CA SER A 75 6.24 3.16 -18.70
C SER A 75 7.05 3.61 -17.48
N ILE A 76 7.79 2.71 -16.81
CA ILE A 76 8.51 3.01 -15.55
C ILE A 76 9.94 2.44 -15.48
N ARG A 77 10.39 1.64 -16.45
CA ARG A 77 11.72 0.99 -16.41
C ARG A 77 12.87 1.98 -16.18
N ASP A 78 12.77 3.19 -16.74
CA ASP A 78 13.83 4.19 -16.66
C ASP A 78 13.95 4.81 -15.26
N ARG A 79 12.96 4.59 -14.37
CA ARG A 79 13.03 4.98 -12.95
C ARG A 79 13.93 4.04 -12.14
N GLY A 80 14.23 2.84 -12.66
CA GLY A 80 15.14 1.88 -12.06
C GLY A 80 14.67 1.33 -10.71
N TYR A 81 13.36 1.21 -10.50
CA TYR A 81 12.81 0.68 -9.25
C TYR A 81 13.44 -0.65 -8.86
N LYS A 82 13.75 -0.79 -7.57
CA LYS A 82 14.21 -2.02 -6.93
C LYS A 82 13.08 -2.64 -6.13
N ILE A 83 13.17 -3.93 -5.86
CA ILE A 83 12.09 -4.75 -5.30
C ILE A 83 12.49 -5.25 -3.92
N VAL A 84 11.57 -5.10 -2.96
CA VAL A 84 11.54 -5.83 -1.68
C VAL A 84 10.27 -6.68 -1.69
N HIS A 85 10.44 -7.99 -1.57
CA HIS A 85 9.35 -8.97 -1.57
C HIS A 85 9.71 -10.16 -0.70
N HIS A 86 8.70 -10.75 -0.07
CA HIS A 86 8.79 -11.96 0.73
C HIS A 86 7.48 -12.74 0.61
N ASP A 87 7.59 -14.05 0.37
CA ASP A 87 6.43 -14.94 0.32
C ASP A 87 5.85 -15.10 1.73
N SER A 88 4.57 -14.86 1.88
CA SER A 88 3.83 -15.00 3.13
C SER A 88 2.92 -16.24 3.12
N PRO A 89 2.45 -16.70 4.28
CA PRO A 89 1.64 -17.92 4.36
C PRO A 89 0.16 -17.72 3.99
N ASP A 90 -0.18 -16.68 3.24
CA ASP A 90 -1.57 -16.42 2.80
C ASP A 90 -2.12 -17.57 1.97
N ALA A 91 -3.37 -17.97 2.26
CA ALA A 91 -3.99 -19.11 1.60
C ALA A 91 -4.30 -18.88 0.12
N ARG A 92 -4.39 -17.63 -0.33
CA ARG A 92 -4.59 -17.25 -1.74
C ARG A 92 -3.28 -17.16 -2.51
N GLY A 93 -2.12 -17.26 -1.82
CA GLY A 93 -0.82 -17.09 -2.45
C GLY A 93 -0.57 -15.64 -2.89
N VAL A 94 -1.02 -14.66 -2.10
CA VAL A 94 -0.78 -13.25 -2.36
C VAL A 94 -0.05 -12.58 -1.20
N ASP A 95 0.84 -11.66 -1.53
CA ASP A 95 1.75 -11.00 -0.61
C ASP A 95 1.60 -9.49 -0.62
N VAL A 96 2.29 -8.85 0.31
CA VAL A 96 2.65 -7.45 0.21
C VAL A 96 4.08 -7.30 -0.32
N SER A 97 4.35 -6.19 -0.99
CA SER A 97 5.68 -5.88 -1.48
C SER A 97 5.94 -4.37 -1.47
N LEU A 98 7.19 -3.99 -1.62
CA LEU A 98 7.60 -2.61 -1.78
C LEU A 98 8.55 -2.50 -2.98
N ILE A 99 8.26 -1.56 -3.87
CA ILE A 99 9.23 -1.13 -4.88
C ILE A 99 9.71 0.27 -4.55
N TYR A 100 10.98 0.56 -4.80
CA TYR A 100 11.58 1.83 -4.42
C TYR A 100 12.54 2.36 -5.47
N ASN A 101 12.57 3.69 -5.62
CA ASN A 101 13.54 4.37 -6.48
C ASN A 101 14.85 4.56 -5.71
N PRO A 102 15.96 3.92 -6.14
CA PRO A 102 17.25 3.96 -5.43
C PRO A 102 17.91 5.35 -5.40
N LYS A 103 17.41 6.31 -6.19
CA LYS A 103 17.85 7.71 -6.13
C LYS A 103 17.40 8.38 -4.84
N PHE A 104 16.24 7.97 -4.28
CA PHE A 104 15.57 8.63 -3.16
C PHE A 104 15.44 7.76 -1.92
N PHE A 105 15.57 6.44 -2.06
CA PHE A 105 15.44 5.52 -0.93
C PHE A 105 16.50 4.43 -0.99
N ARG A 106 17.16 4.18 0.13
CA ARG A 106 18.15 3.11 0.31
C ARG A 106 17.72 2.20 1.44
N VAL A 107 17.44 0.94 1.14
CA VAL A 107 17.08 -0.08 2.13
C VAL A 107 18.27 -0.40 3.03
N LEU A 108 18.04 -0.45 4.34
CA LEU A 108 18.99 -0.85 5.37
C LEU A 108 18.64 -2.22 5.97
N GLN A 109 17.35 -2.43 6.24
CA GLN A 109 16.86 -3.66 6.88
C GLN A 109 15.46 -3.99 6.40
N VAL A 110 15.17 -5.28 6.28
CA VAL A 110 13.82 -5.80 5.99
C VAL A 110 13.48 -6.85 7.04
N THR A 111 12.29 -6.77 7.61
CA THR A 111 11.73 -7.77 8.52
C THR A 111 10.29 -8.07 8.16
N ASN A 112 9.88 -9.34 8.32
CA ASN A 112 8.52 -9.78 8.04
C ASN A 112 7.89 -10.27 9.35
N HIS A 113 6.65 -9.86 9.57
CA HIS A 113 5.95 -10.07 10.83
C HIS A 113 4.63 -10.81 10.55
N PRO A 114 4.58 -12.12 10.83
CA PRO A 114 3.35 -12.89 10.66
C PRO A 114 2.31 -12.51 11.72
N LEU A 115 1.07 -12.29 11.27
CA LEU A 115 -0.05 -12.14 12.19
C LEU A 115 -0.42 -13.49 12.81
N ARG A 116 -0.11 -13.66 14.08
CA ARG A 116 -0.41 -14.87 14.85
C ARG A 116 -1.59 -14.61 15.77
N ILE A 117 -2.62 -15.44 15.66
CA ILE A 117 -3.81 -15.39 16.49
C ILE A 117 -3.83 -16.59 17.40
N GLU A 118 -3.65 -16.40 18.70
CA GLU A 118 -3.57 -17.48 19.68
C GLU A 118 -4.80 -18.40 19.63
N LYS A 119 -6.00 -17.80 19.55
CA LYS A 119 -7.28 -18.54 19.48
C LYS A 119 -7.51 -19.25 18.13
N LEU A 120 -6.73 -18.93 17.10
CA LEU A 120 -6.81 -19.51 15.77
C LEU A 120 -5.41 -19.92 15.26
N PRO A 121 -4.79 -20.95 15.80
CA PRO A 121 -3.39 -21.30 15.49
C PRO A 121 -3.17 -21.71 14.03
N SER A 122 -4.22 -22.10 13.31
CA SER A 122 -4.18 -22.38 11.86
C SER A 122 -4.46 -21.17 10.97
N PHE A 123 -4.77 -20.00 11.54
CA PHE A 123 -5.00 -18.80 10.77
C PHE A 123 -3.74 -18.38 10.03
N ARG A 124 -3.88 -18.14 8.73
CA ARG A 124 -2.80 -17.69 7.86
C ARG A 124 -3.30 -16.52 7.03
N THR A 125 -2.46 -15.51 6.94
CA THR A 125 -2.70 -14.30 6.14
C THR A 125 -1.36 -13.70 5.71
N ARG A 126 -1.38 -12.57 5.02
CA ARG A 126 -0.17 -11.85 4.59
C ARG A 126 0.62 -11.39 5.81
N ASP A 127 1.93 -11.53 5.73
CA ASP A 127 2.84 -10.92 6.70
C ASP A 127 2.82 -9.40 6.55
N GLN A 128 3.08 -8.69 7.64
CA GLN A 128 3.37 -7.26 7.58
C GLN A 128 4.87 -7.09 7.33
N MET A 129 5.22 -6.41 6.25
CA MET A 129 6.62 -6.20 5.87
C MET A 129 7.09 -4.84 6.36
N CYS A 130 8.13 -4.80 7.18
CA CYS A 130 8.77 -3.58 7.66
C CYS A 130 10.11 -3.38 6.94
N VAL A 131 10.23 -2.26 6.23
CA VAL A 131 11.44 -1.87 5.50
C VAL A 131 12.00 -0.61 6.13
N VAL A 132 13.12 -0.73 6.82
CA VAL A 132 13.88 0.42 7.35
C VAL A 132 14.88 0.88 6.30
N GLY A 133 14.93 2.18 6.05
CA GLY A 133 15.80 2.75 5.05
C GLY A 133 16.15 4.21 5.28
N LEU A 134 16.94 4.75 4.38
CA LEU A 134 17.30 6.16 4.33
C LEU A 134 16.57 6.81 3.15
N MET A 135 15.75 7.81 3.42
CA MET A 135 15.03 8.60 2.43
C MET A 135 15.69 9.96 2.26
N GLY A 136 15.90 10.39 1.02
CA GLY A 136 16.56 11.65 0.69
C GLY A 136 17.59 11.49 -0.41
N THR A 137 18.45 12.50 -0.59
CA THR A 137 19.55 12.52 -1.57
C THR A 137 20.83 13.02 -0.92
N LYS A 138 21.95 12.91 -1.62
CA LYS A 138 23.24 13.48 -1.14
C LYS A 138 23.16 14.99 -0.92
N SER A 139 22.38 15.69 -1.72
CA SER A 139 22.23 17.15 -1.63
C SER A 139 21.26 17.61 -0.56
N THR A 140 20.27 16.78 -0.19
CA THR A 140 19.27 17.12 0.84
C THR A 140 19.58 16.50 2.21
N GLY A 141 20.53 15.58 2.25
CA GLY A 141 20.73 14.71 3.41
C GLY A 141 19.78 13.52 3.40
N TYR A 142 19.88 12.68 4.43
CA TYR A 142 19.09 11.45 4.55
C TYR A 142 18.37 11.41 5.89
N SER A 143 17.09 11.07 5.82
CA SER A 143 16.24 10.80 6.98
C SER A 143 16.03 9.29 7.14
N ARG A 144 16.10 8.80 8.37
CA ARG A 144 15.82 7.39 8.66
C ARG A 144 14.33 7.18 8.76
N VAL A 145 13.81 6.25 7.94
CA VAL A 145 12.38 5.96 7.82
C VAL A 145 12.13 4.47 7.82
N ALA A 146 11.09 4.05 8.51
CA ALA A 146 10.52 2.71 8.40
C ALA A 146 9.19 2.77 7.64
N VAL A 147 9.03 1.90 6.66
CA VAL A 147 7.78 1.71 5.91
C VAL A 147 7.23 0.33 6.24
N ILE A 148 6.06 0.28 6.87
CA ILE A 148 5.35 -0.95 7.22
C ILE A 148 4.25 -1.15 6.18
N VAL A 149 4.44 -2.13 5.30
CA VAL A 149 3.48 -2.44 4.22
C VAL A 149 2.53 -3.52 4.69
N ASN A 150 1.24 -3.27 4.50
CA ASN A 150 0.15 -4.04 5.06
C ASN A 150 -0.86 -4.48 4.00
N HIS A 151 -1.48 -5.63 4.23
CA HIS A 151 -2.75 -6.00 3.66
C HIS A 151 -3.50 -6.78 4.74
N TRP A 152 -4.30 -6.07 5.55
CA TRP A 152 -4.98 -6.67 6.70
C TRP A 152 -6.09 -7.64 6.29
N PRO A 153 -6.57 -8.48 7.23
CA PRO A 153 -7.66 -9.42 6.96
C PRO A 153 -8.91 -8.71 6.41
N SER A 154 -9.47 -9.27 5.34
CA SER A 154 -10.65 -8.69 4.70
C SER A 154 -11.90 -8.78 5.58
N ARG A 155 -12.95 -8.02 5.21
CA ARG A 155 -14.28 -8.05 5.86
C ARG A 155 -15.10 -9.30 5.51
N ARG A 156 -14.43 -10.39 5.07
CA ARG A 156 -15.11 -11.65 4.73
C ARG A 156 -15.83 -12.22 5.92
N GLY A 157 -17.09 -12.57 5.74
CA GLY A 157 -17.98 -13.06 6.83
C GLY A 157 -18.74 -11.95 7.57
N GLY A 158 -18.45 -10.68 7.28
CA GLY A 158 -19.04 -9.51 7.88
C GLY A 158 -18.02 -8.56 8.50
N GLN A 159 -18.30 -7.26 8.46
CA GLN A 159 -17.39 -6.25 9.02
C GLN A 159 -17.26 -6.42 10.54
N ALA A 160 -18.38 -6.53 11.25
CA ALA A 160 -18.39 -6.66 12.71
C ALA A 160 -17.77 -8.00 13.17
N GLU A 161 -18.11 -9.08 12.50
CA GLU A 161 -17.66 -10.45 12.83
C GLU A 161 -16.15 -10.64 12.65
N SER A 162 -15.54 -9.89 11.72
CA SER A 162 -14.11 -9.97 11.40
C SER A 162 -13.29 -8.80 11.94
N SER A 163 -13.88 -7.78 12.56
CA SER A 163 -13.19 -6.54 13.01
C SER A 163 -12.00 -6.83 13.93
N TRP A 164 -12.15 -7.76 14.86
CA TRP A 164 -11.11 -8.14 15.81
C TRP A 164 -9.81 -8.68 15.14
N LEU A 165 -9.91 -9.26 13.94
CA LEU A 165 -8.74 -9.69 13.16
C LEU A 165 -7.94 -8.49 12.64
N ARG A 166 -8.64 -7.44 12.23
CA ARG A 166 -7.99 -6.19 11.79
C ARG A 166 -7.48 -5.38 12.98
N GLU A 167 -8.18 -5.41 14.12
CA GLU A 167 -7.66 -4.85 15.38
C GLU A 167 -6.34 -5.54 15.77
N ALA A 168 -6.28 -6.87 15.71
CA ALA A 168 -5.04 -7.61 15.98
C ALA A 168 -3.92 -7.31 14.96
N ALA A 169 -4.26 -7.09 13.69
CA ALA A 169 -3.29 -6.68 12.68
C ALA A 169 -2.77 -5.26 12.93
N ALA A 170 -3.64 -4.36 13.39
CA ALA A 170 -3.29 -3.00 13.78
C ALA A 170 -2.37 -2.97 15.02
N ASP A 171 -2.68 -3.79 16.04
CA ASP A 171 -1.84 -3.96 17.23
C ASP A 171 -0.44 -4.47 16.85
N LEU A 172 -0.34 -5.37 15.86
CA LEU A 172 0.95 -5.83 15.34
C LEU A 172 1.71 -4.67 14.68
N SER A 173 1.08 -3.89 13.80
CA SER A 173 1.71 -2.71 13.19
C SER A 173 2.18 -1.71 14.24
N ARG A 174 1.38 -1.46 15.28
CA ARG A 174 1.73 -0.61 16.41
C ARG A 174 2.92 -1.16 17.18
N SER A 175 2.95 -2.45 17.48
CA SER A 175 4.07 -3.11 18.17
C SER A 175 5.38 -3.03 17.36
N ILE A 176 5.32 -3.17 16.04
CA ILE A 176 6.48 -2.98 15.16
C ILE A 176 7.00 -1.54 15.31
N ALA A 177 6.14 -0.54 15.19
CA ALA A 177 6.52 0.86 15.35
C ALA A 177 7.11 1.15 16.74
N ASP A 178 6.49 0.65 17.79
CA ASP A 178 6.97 0.85 19.18
C ASP A 178 8.35 0.19 19.40
N SER A 179 8.63 -0.92 18.70
CA SER A 179 9.95 -1.55 18.75
C SER A 179 11.02 -0.71 18.07
N LEU A 180 10.67 -0.03 16.98
CA LEU A 180 11.56 0.88 16.27
C LEU A 180 11.86 2.13 17.11
N TYR A 181 10.87 2.71 17.80
CA TYR A 181 11.06 3.87 18.70
C TYR A 181 12.00 3.58 19.86
N ARG A 182 12.03 2.35 20.37
CA ARG A 182 12.98 1.97 21.42
C ARG A 182 14.43 1.99 20.95
N ILE A 183 14.66 1.78 19.66
CA ILE A 183 16.00 1.77 19.05
C ILE A 183 16.39 3.17 18.56
N ASP A 184 15.44 3.86 17.94
CA ASP A 184 15.62 5.18 17.34
C ASP A 184 14.35 6.02 17.58
N PRO A 185 14.33 6.84 18.66
CA PRO A 185 13.15 7.64 19.00
C PRO A 185 12.74 8.67 17.93
N ASP A 186 13.67 9.06 17.06
CA ASP A 186 13.45 10.07 16.03
C ASP A 186 13.08 9.48 14.67
N ILE A 187 13.03 8.15 14.54
CA ILE A 187 12.69 7.49 13.26
C ILE A 187 11.34 7.93 12.74
N GLY A 188 11.26 8.26 11.42
CA GLY A 188 10.00 8.40 10.73
C GLY A 188 9.35 7.03 10.50
N VAL A 189 8.05 6.88 10.82
CA VAL A 189 7.32 5.63 10.58
C VAL A 189 6.10 5.90 9.70
N ILE A 190 6.01 5.12 8.63
CA ILE A 190 4.89 5.11 7.68
C ILE A 190 4.23 3.73 7.74
N VAL A 191 2.95 3.69 8.04
CA VAL A 191 2.12 2.48 7.97
C VAL A 191 1.21 2.62 6.75
N MET A 192 1.35 1.72 5.77
CA MET A 192 0.61 1.84 4.50
C MET A 192 0.05 0.52 4.01
N GLY A 193 -0.95 0.59 3.15
CA GLY A 193 -1.53 -0.53 2.42
C GLY A 193 -3.05 -0.58 2.47
N ASP A 194 -3.59 -1.72 2.04
CA ASP A 194 -5.00 -2.05 2.18
C ASP A 194 -5.28 -2.52 3.61
N LEU A 195 -5.82 -1.63 4.43
CA LEU A 195 -6.14 -1.91 5.83
C LEU A 195 -7.49 -2.61 5.99
N ASN A 196 -8.27 -2.75 4.91
CA ASN A 196 -9.61 -3.37 4.90
C ASN A 196 -10.60 -2.77 5.93
N ASP A 197 -10.26 -1.62 6.50
CA ASP A 197 -11.08 -0.82 7.41
C ASP A 197 -10.93 0.66 7.06
N ASP A 198 -11.96 1.43 7.39
CA ASP A 198 -11.98 2.87 7.17
C ASP A 198 -11.18 3.60 8.28
N PRO A 199 -10.73 4.85 8.07
CA PRO A 199 -9.97 5.62 9.05
C PRO A 199 -10.62 5.73 10.44
N PHE A 200 -11.95 5.73 10.51
CA PHE A 200 -12.70 5.81 11.77
C PHE A 200 -12.90 4.46 12.46
N ASP A 201 -12.67 3.33 11.76
CA ASP A 201 -12.83 2.00 12.36
C ASP A 201 -11.83 1.79 13.52
N LYS A 202 -12.22 0.99 14.49
CA LYS A 202 -11.49 0.79 15.74
C LYS A 202 -10.06 0.29 15.54
N SER A 203 -9.85 -0.55 14.52
CA SER A 203 -8.50 -1.04 14.17
C SER A 203 -7.55 0.10 13.84
N VAL A 204 -8.01 1.11 13.08
CA VAL A 204 -7.19 2.24 12.65
C VAL A 204 -7.13 3.32 13.73
N SER A 205 -8.32 3.75 14.24
CA SER A 205 -8.42 4.88 15.14
C SER A 205 -7.96 4.58 16.58
N VAL A 206 -8.10 3.34 17.04
CA VAL A 206 -7.78 2.93 18.42
C VAL A 206 -6.57 2.01 18.48
N SER A 207 -6.63 0.82 17.82
CA SER A 207 -5.56 -0.18 17.91
C SER A 207 -4.25 0.33 17.31
N LEU A 208 -4.27 0.90 16.10
CA LEU A 208 -3.11 1.57 15.53
C LEU A 208 -2.82 2.91 16.23
N GLY A 209 -3.86 3.60 16.71
CA GLY A 209 -3.77 4.92 17.31
C GLY A 209 -3.56 6.03 16.27
N ALA A 210 -4.27 5.96 15.14
CA ALA A 210 -4.18 6.95 14.08
C ALA A 210 -5.28 8.00 14.23
N SER A 211 -4.90 9.23 14.56
CA SER A 211 -5.82 10.34 14.77
C SER A 211 -6.25 11.01 13.48
N LYS A 212 -7.44 11.62 13.52
CA LYS A 212 -7.97 12.46 12.44
C LYS A 212 -7.24 13.79 12.33
N ASN A 213 -6.90 14.39 13.49
CA ASN A 213 -6.25 15.69 13.53
C ASN A 213 -4.73 15.52 13.70
N MET A 214 -3.98 16.31 12.96
CA MET A 214 -2.52 16.29 12.99
C MET A 214 -1.96 16.60 14.40
N ALA A 215 -2.59 17.53 15.12
CA ALA A 215 -2.18 17.89 16.49
C ALA A 215 -2.29 16.73 17.49
N ASP A 216 -3.25 15.84 17.29
CA ASP A 216 -3.52 14.72 18.20
C ASP A 216 -2.48 13.60 18.04
N ALA A 217 -1.69 13.60 16.94
CA ALA A 217 -0.63 12.61 16.71
C ALA A 217 0.46 12.63 17.80
N ALA A 218 0.65 13.75 18.48
CA ALA A 218 1.56 13.87 19.62
C ALA A 218 1.17 12.92 20.77
N THR A 219 -0.12 12.65 20.95
CA THR A 219 -0.67 11.78 21.99
C THR A 219 -1.00 10.38 21.46
N SER A 220 -1.67 10.29 20.30
CA SER A 220 -2.10 9.02 19.69
C SER A 220 -0.92 8.24 19.07
N GLY A 221 0.10 8.94 18.61
CA GLY A 221 1.30 8.40 17.98
C GLY A 221 1.29 8.48 16.46
N PHE A 222 0.11 8.46 15.82
CA PHE A 222 -0.04 8.51 14.36
C PHE A 222 -1.09 9.53 13.93
N TYR A 223 -0.90 10.05 12.71
CA TYR A 223 -1.84 10.88 11.98
C TYR A 223 -2.30 10.18 10.71
N ASN A 224 -3.61 10.18 10.45
CA ASN A 224 -4.21 9.62 9.25
C ASN A 224 -4.79 10.72 8.35
N PRO A 225 -4.07 11.13 7.29
CA PRO A 225 -4.53 12.18 6.38
C PRO A 225 -5.72 11.78 5.50
N PHE A 226 -6.05 10.48 5.45
CA PHE A 226 -7.14 9.95 4.63
C PHE A 226 -8.51 10.05 5.30
N TRP A 227 -8.55 10.27 6.61
CA TRP A 227 -9.83 10.44 7.31
C TRP A 227 -10.63 11.62 6.75
N GLU A 228 -9.99 12.78 6.59
CA GLU A 228 -10.63 13.97 6.02
C GLU A 228 -11.04 13.76 4.54
N LYS A 229 -10.31 12.93 3.79
CA LYS A 229 -10.70 12.57 2.42
C LYS A 229 -12.01 11.80 2.40
N LEU A 230 -12.15 10.81 3.26
CA LEU A 230 -13.38 10.02 3.38
C LEU A 230 -14.56 10.87 3.82
N ASP A 231 -14.38 11.79 4.79
CA ASP A 231 -15.43 12.74 5.22
C ASP A 231 -15.94 13.62 4.08
N ARG A 232 -15.10 13.86 3.08
CA ARG A 232 -15.44 14.60 1.84
C ARG A 232 -16.02 13.69 0.76
N GLY A 233 -16.29 12.41 1.05
CA GLY A 233 -16.82 11.45 0.10
C GLY A 233 -15.80 10.89 -0.90
N ILE A 234 -14.50 11.02 -0.63
CA ILE A 234 -13.42 10.49 -1.46
C ILE A 234 -12.94 9.19 -0.84
N GLY A 235 -13.12 8.07 -1.54
CA GLY A 235 -12.68 6.75 -1.14
C GLY A 235 -11.74 6.11 -2.15
N SER A 236 -11.10 5.02 -1.74
CA SER A 236 -10.27 4.19 -2.64
C SER A 236 -11.02 2.98 -3.16
N TYR A 237 -12.00 2.49 -2.42
CA TYR A 237 -12.81 1.31 -2.72
C TYR A 237 -14.29 1.61 -2.61
N ILE A 238 -15.11 0.97 -3.44
CA ILE A 238 -16.56 1.13 -3.39
C ILE A 238 -17.27 -0.21 -3.24
N TYR A 239 -18.15 -0.31 -2.26
CA TYR A 239 -18.96 -1.50 -2.02
C TYR A 239 -20.42 -1.15 -1.83
N ARG A 240 -21.31 -1.77 -2.62
CA ARG A 240 -22.78 -1.53 -2.59
C ARG A 240 -23.17 -0.06 -2.67
N GLY A 241 -22.41 0.73 -3.44
CA GLY A 241 -22.67 2.16 -3.63
C GLY A 241 -22.08 3.07 -2.55
N GLY A 242 -21.50 2.52 -1.49
CA GLY A 242 -20.79 3.28 -0.43
C GLY A 242 -19.28 3.33 -0.67
N TRP A 243 -18.70 4.51 -0.59
CA TRP A 243 -17.26 4.69 -0.61
C TRP A 243 -16.64 4.29 0.72
N ASN A 244 -15.56 3.52 0.65
CA ASN A 244 -14.64 3.20 1.74
C ASN A 244 -13.24 3.70 1.38
N LEU A 245 -12.41 3.94 2.37
CA LEU A 245 -11.02 4.32 2.16
C LEU A 245 -10.11 3.34 2.88
N PHE A 246 -9.93 2.16 2.29
CA PHE A 246 -9.15 1.05 2.85
C PHE A 246 -7.66 1.21 2.59
N ASP A 247 -7.31 1.86 1.49
CA ASP A 247 -5.92 2.11 1.10
C ASP A 247 -5.44 3.40 1.77
N GLN A 248 -4.66 3.24 2.84
CA GLN A 248 -4.25 4.34 3.70
C GLN A 248 -2.73 4.39 3.83
N ILE A 249 -2.22 5.59 4.05
CA ILE A 249 -0.82 5.85 4.39
C ILE A 249 -0.81 6.76 5.60
N VAL A 250 -0.53 6.15 6.75
CA VAL A 250 -0.57 6.76 8.07
C VAL A 250 0.86 7.10 8.48
N VAL A 251 1.09 8.27 9.02
CA VAL A 251 2.43 8.76 9.40
C VAL A 251 2.54 9.01 10.90
N ASN A 252 3.71 8.74 11.47
CA ASN A 252 3.93 9.01 12.88
C ASN A 252 4.16 10.51 13.18
N ARG A 253 4.14 10.86 14.48
CA ARG A 253 4.38 12.22 14.94
C ARG A 253 5.71 12.80 14.43
N ASN A 254 6.77 11.99 14.33
CA ASN A 254 8.09 12.46 13.88
C ASN A 254 8.09 12.94 12.42
N ILE A 255 7.19 12.40 11.59
CA ILE A 255 6.93 12.91 10.24
C ILE A 255 5.98 14.11 10.26
N VAL A 256 5.03 14.15 11.21
CA VAL A 256 4.11 15.28 11.36
C VAL A 256 4.85 16.56 11.77
N ASP A 257 5.71 16.49 12.78
CA ASP A 257 6.44 17.64 13.31
C ASP A 257 7.80 17.89 12.63
N GLY A 258 8.30 16.93 11.85
CA GLY A 258 9.56 17.03 11.13
C GLY A 258 10.80 16.56 11.92
N THR A 259 10.63 15.97 13.11
CA THR A 259 11.72 15.48 13.96
C THR A 259 12.65 14.52 13.22
N CYS A 260 12.11 13.65 12.34
CA CYS A 260 12.92 12.73 11.55
C CYS A 260 13.64 13.38 10.35
N GLY A 261 13.50 14.71 10.13
CA GLY A 261 14.04 15.43 8.97
C GLY A 261 13.14 15.40 7.74
N LEU A 262 12.02 14.67 7.78
CA LEU A 262 10.95 14.70 6.78
C LEU A 262 9.67 15.21 7.44
N LYS A 263 8.91 16.03 6.71
CA LYS A 263 7.65 16.59 7.19
C LYS A 263 6.52 16.29 6.24
N PHE A 264 5.36 15.90 6.78
CA PHE A 264 4.14 15.67 6.02
C PHE A 264 3.68 16.97 5.33
N LEU A 265 3.37 16.88 4.03
CA LEU A 265 2.89 18.00 3.23
C LEU A 265 1.42 17.82 2.80
N GLY A 266 1.03 16.61 2.41
CA GLY A 266 -0.31 16.36 1.91
C GLY A 266 -0.55 14.90 1.52
N ALA A 267 -1.80 14.59 1.22
CA ALA A 267 -2.23 13.25 0.78
C ALA A 267 -3.27 13.35 -0.33
N GLU A 268 -3.29 12.37 -1.23
CA GLU A 268 -4.25 12.28 -2.33
C GLU A 268 -4.72 10.84 -2.56
N VAL A 269 -5.94 10.71 -3.08
CA VAL A 269 -6.46 9.49 -3.72
C VAL A 269 -6.41 9.74 -5.23
N LEU A 270 -5.67 8.91 -5.95
CA LEU A 270 -5.45 9.06 -7.37
C LEU A 270 -6.66 8.52 -8.17
N ASN A 271 -7.67 9.33 -8.37
CA ASN A 271 -8.90 8.98 -9.09
C ASN A 271 -8.96 9.61 -10.49
N LYS A 272 -7.86 9.53 -11.24
CA LYS A 272 -7.80 10.06 -12.61
C LYS A 272 -8.78 9.35 -13.55
N LYS A 273 -9.27 10.05 -14.57
CA LYS A 273 -10.30 9.54 -15.51
C LYS A 273 -10.01 8.17 -16.10
N PHE A 274 -8.75 7.84 -16.38
CA PHE A 274 -8.37 6.56 -16.95
C PHE A 274 -8.51 5.39 -15.96
N LEU A 275 -8.52 5.66 -14.64
CA LEU A 275 -8.74 4.68 -13.58
C LEU A 275 -10.22 4.42 -13.30
N ILE A 276 -11.12 5.18 -13.92
CA ILE A 276 -12.55 5.20 -13.62
C ILE A 276 -13.33 4.48 -14.72
N GLN A 277 -14.26 3.62 -14.34
CA GLN A 277 -15.25 3.05 -15.26
C GLN A 277 -16.11 4.16 -15.84
N SER A 278 -16.06 4.35 -17.16
CA SER A 278 -16.69 5.51 -17.83
C SER A 278 -18.19 5.35 -18.07
N SER A 279 -18.71 4.11 -18.05
CA SER A 279 -20.11 3.83 -18.42
C SER A 279 -20.64 2.55 -17.79
N GLY A 280 -21.95 2.33 -17.92
CA GLY A 280 -22.64 1.15 -17.41
C GLY A 280 -23.01 1.24 -15.92
N GLN A 281 -23.43 0.13 -15.34
CA GLN A 281 -23.88 0.03 -13.94
C GLN A 281 -22.84 0.51 -12.93
N TYR A 282 -21.55 0.37 -13.25
CA TYR A 282 -20.42 0.73 -12.38
C TYR A 282 -19.72 2.01 -12.83
N ALA A 283 -20.42 2.89 -13.58
CA ALA A 283 -19.87 4.21 -13.93
C ALA A 283 -19.46 4.98 -12.67
N GLY A 284 -18.26 5.55 -12.69
CA GLY A 284 -17.67 6.25 -11.54
C GLY A 284 -16.82 5.37 -10.60
N TYR A 285 -16.93 4.04 -10.68
CA TYR A 285 -16.16 3.09 -9.88
C TYR A 285 -14.73 2.93 -10.41
N PRO A 286 -13.80 2.42 -9.60
CA PRO A 286 -12.50 1.99 -10.12
C PRO A 286 -12.65 0.99 -11.26
N LEU A 287 -11.90 1.20 -12.34
CA LEU A 287 -11.89 0.32 -13.50
C LEU A 287 -11.05 -0.92 -13.19
N ARG A 288 -11.72 -1.98 -12.74
CA ARG A 288 -11.11 -3.24 -12.31
C ARG A 288 -10.73 -4.14 -13.48
N THR A 289 -9.89 -5.13 -13.23
CA THR A 289 -9.44 -6.11 -14.25
C THR A 289 -10.59 -7.00 -14.73
N PHE A 290 -11.48 -7.39 -13.82
CA PHE A 290 -12.67 -8.18 -14.10
C PHE A 290 -13.89 -7.55 -13.43
N SER A 291 -15.02 -7.52 -14.14
CA SER A 291 -16.30 -7.11 -13.61
C SER A 291 -17.35 -8.18 -13.95
N SER A 292 -18.10 -8.67 -12.95
CA SER A 292 -19.10 -9.73 -13.11
C SER A 292 -18.57 -10.95 -13.92
N GLY A 293 -17.31 -11.31 -13.69
CA GLY A 293 -16.65 -12.43 -14.38
C GLY A 293 -16.08 -12.09 -15.78
N ALA A 294 -16.46 -10.97 -16.37
CA ALA A 294 -15.95 -10.53 -17.67
C ALA A 294 -14.64 -9.75 -17.52
N TRP A 295 -13.70 -9.97 -18.44
CA TRP A 295 -12.46 -9.20 -18.50
C TRP A 295 -12.73 -7.79 -19.03
N THR A 296 -12.48 -6.78 -18.21
CA THR A 296 -12.68 -5.37 -18.54
C THR A 296 -11.38 -4.65 -18.87
N ASN A 297 -10.24 -5.34 -18.75
CA ASN A 297 -8.91 -4.79 -19.01
C ASN A 297 -8.59 -3.54 -18.20
N GLY A 298 -9.07 -3.48 -16.95
CA GLY A 298 -8.84 -2.35 -16.08
C GLY A 298 -7.54 -2.44 -15.27
N TYR A 299 -7.44 -1.58 -14.29
CA TYR A 299 -6.24 -1.38 -13.46
C TYR A 299 -6.36 -2.11 -12.12
N SER A 300 -7.33 -1.73 -11.31
CA SER A 300 -7.60 -2.27 -9.98
C SER A 300 -9.04 -1.94 -9.58
N ASP A 301 -9.57 -2.66 -8.61
CA ASP A 301 -10.83 -2.33 -7.93
C ASP A 301 -10.65 -1.31 -6.79
N HIS A 302 -9.42 -0.89 -6.56
CA HIS A 302 -9.06 0.20 -5.66
C HIS A 302 -8.35 1.34 -6.41
N PHE A 303 -8.54 2.56 -5.97
CA PHE A 303 -7.71 3.70 -6.40
C PHE A 303 -6.42 3.74 -5.60
N PRO A 304 -5.27 4.06 -6.22
CA PRO A 304 -4.03 4.30 -5.49
C PRO A 304 -4.14 5.51 -4.57
N THR A 305 -3.42 5.44 -3.46
CA THR A 305 -3.26 6.56 -2.53
C THR A 305 -1.81 7.00 -2.48
N GLU A 306 -1.56 8.28 -2.24
CA GLU A 306 -0.22 8.83 -2.14
C GLU A 306 -0.15 9.91 -1.06
N ILE A 307 1.03 10.04 -0.44
CA ILE A 307 1.38 11.16 0.43
C ILE A 307 2.59 11.89 -0.11
N PHE A 308 2.69 13.17 0.21
CA PHE A 308 3.82 14.02 -0.10
C PHE A 308 4.55 14.38 1.19
N LEU A 309 5.86 14.20 1.17
CA LEU A 309 6.76 14.60 2.24
C LEU A 309 7.72 15.67 1.72
N ILE A 310 8.09 16.61 2.58
CA ILE A 310 9.12 17.61 2.28
C ILE A 310 10.29 17.44 3.24
N GLN A 311 11.47 17.79 2.76
CA GLN A 311 12.69 17.85 3.54
C GLN A 311 13.19 19.29 3.55
N GLU A 312 13.43 19.86 4.73
CA GLU A 312 14.08 21.17 4.84
C GLU A 312 15.56 21.02 4.51
N VAL A 313 16.05 21.84 3.61
CA VAL A 313 17.46 21.85 3.20
C VAL A 313 18.11 23.13 3.73
N ASP A 314 19.14 22.96 4.56
CA ASP A 314 19.95 24.09 5.02
C ASP A 314 20.66 24.75 3.83
N ARG A 315 20.28 25.99 3.50
CA ARG A 315 20.86 26.78 2.41
C ARG A 315 22.37 27.06 2.58
N LYS A 316 22.97 26.70 3.71
CA LYS A 316 24.39 26.93 4.01
C LYS A 316 25.33 25.86 3.47
N GLN A 317 24.83 24.82 2.79
CA GLN A 317 25.61 23.74 2.22
C GLN A 317 25.59 23.69 0.68
N GLN A 318 25.13 24.76 0.03
CA GLN A 318 25.22 24.95 -1.44
C GLN A 318 26.41 25.80 -1.80
#